data_c0311cc51b8b5fa4383751cc023aeeb2
#
_entry.id   c0311cc51b8b5fa4383751cc023aeeb2
#
_cell.length_a   1.000
_cell.length_b   1.000
_cell.length_c   1.000
_cell.angle_alpha   90.00
_cell.angle_beta   90.00
_cell.angle_gamma   90.00
#
_symmetry.space_group_name_H-M   'P 1'
#
loop_
_entity.id
_entity.type
_entity.pdbx_description
1 polymer ?
#
loop_
_entity_poly.entity_id
_entity_poly.type
_entity_poly.pdbx_seq_one_letter_code
_entity_poly.pdbx_strand_id
1 'polypeptide(L)'
;RLLALTVFTVMPLVASAQGMVERFQSGTHYFPIVPAQPGKGDGRIEVVEAFGYACGACATFEPHAREWRKHKPANVQFTLLPVQFNPTWEMFARAYYAAAALGIAEQGHQALFDAVQVKRSVRTLADAAKVYAQYGKTAEQFLAATNSFGVGAKLKQAKLMVPRYQVEGTPTLIVAGRSDALVAIIRQWITHV
;
A
#
# COMPACT_ATOMS: atom_id res chain seq x y z
N ARG A 1 29.01 76.09 11.06
CA ARG A 1 28.38 74.97 10.26
C ARG A 1 28.73 73.65 10.94
N LEU A 2 27.79 73.14 11.73
CA LEU A 2 27.86 71.77 12.29
C LEU A 2 27.31 70.77 11.25
N LEU A 3 28.11 69.84 10.85
CA LEU A 3 27.66 68.65 10.11
C LEU A 3 27.14 67.58 11.11
N ALA A 4 25.85 67.27 11.04
CA ALA A 4 25.27 66.13 11.79
C ALA A 4 25.50 64.86 10.99
N LEU A 5 26.27 63.96 11.56
CA LEU A 5 26.52 62.61 11.01
C LEU A 5 25.37 61.69 11.48
N THR A 6 24.44 61.38 10.60
CA THR A 6 23.39 60.38 10.88
C THR A 6 23.96 58.98 10.69
N VAL A 7 24.16 58.26 11.80
CA VAL A 7 24.53 56.85 11.80
C VAL A 7 23.29 56.00 11.53
N PHE A 8 23.21 55.38 10.34
CA PHE A 8 22.19 54.41 9.98
C PHE A 8 22.55 53.06 10.57
N THR A 9 21.94 52.68 11.67
CA THR A 9 22.07 51.33 12.25
C THR A 9 21.26 50.33 11.40
N VAL A 10 21.96 49.53 10.60
CA VAL A 10 21.36 48.37 9.90
C VAL A 10 21.16 47.28 10.93
N MET A 11 19.93 47.08 11.35
CA MET A 11 19.52 45.98 12.22
C MET A 11 19.45 44.71 11.36
N PRO A 12 20.24 43.64 11.63
CA PRO A 12 20.10 42.39 10.89
C PRO A 12 18.74 41.79 11.21
N LEU A 13 17.88 41.60 10.19
CA LEU A 13 16.71 40.73 10.27
C LEU A 13 17.24 39.29 10.47
N VAL A 14 17.26 38.84 11.71
CA VAL A 14 17.38 37.41 12.00
C VAL A 14 16.05 36.78 11.59
N ALA A 15 15.99 36.28 10.37
CA ALA A 15 14.92 35.41 9.93
C ALA A 15 14.98 34.15 10.82
N SER A 16 14.12 34.08 11.83
CA SER A 16 13.88 32.89 12.61
C SER A 16 13.34 31.84 11.65
N ALA A 17 14.20 30.96 11.16
CA ALA A 17 13.80 29.69 10.58
C ALA A 17 13.17 28.87 11.72
N GLN A 18 11.90 29.15 12.02
CA GLN A 18 11.09 28.28 12.85
C GLN A 18 11.03 26.95 12.08
N GLY A 19 11.81 25.97 12.56
CA GLY A 19 11.80 24.63 12.04
C GLY A 19 10.35 24.17 11.97
N MET A 20 9.90 23.80 10.76
CA MET A 20 8.59 23.20 10.59
C MET A 20 8.56 21.97 11.51
N VAL A 21 7.75 22.06 12.57
CA VAL A 21 7.52 20.92 13.46
C VAL A 21 7.13 19.76 12.57
N GLU A 22 7.92 18.70 12.59
CA GLU A 22 7.70 17.54 11.76
C GLU A 22 6.34 16.96 12.18
N ARG A 23 5.33 17.09 11.31
CA ARG A 23 3.95 16.70 11.60
C ARG A 23 3.81 15.20 11.85
N PHE A 24 4.80 14.43 11.37
CA PHE A 24 4.86 12.98 11.50
C PHE A 24 6.17 12.57 12.16
N GLN A 25 6.06 11.84 13.27
CA GLN A 25 7.18 11.44 14.12
C GLN A 25 7.43 9.94 14.00
N SER A 26 8.70 9.57 13.86
CA SER A 26 9.14 8.18 13.93
C SER A 26 8.82 7.58 15.30
N GLY A 27 8.37 6.34 15.33
CA GLY A 27 7.94 5.65 16.55
C GLY A 27 6.51 5.97 17.01
N THR A 28 5.85 6.95 16.37
CA THR A 28 4.45 7.32 16.66
C THR A 28 3.57 7.19 15.43
N HIS A 29 3.97 7.81 14.33
CA HIS A 29 3.16 7.87 13.10
C HIS A 29 3.65 6.90 12.02
N TYR A 30 4.91 6.49 12.11
CA TYR A 30 5.51 5.47 11.26
C TYR A 30 6.68 4.79 11.98
N PHE A 31 7.04 3.60 11.54
CA PHE A 31 8.13 2.80 12.13
C PHE A 31 9.16 2.46 11.04
N PRO A 32 10.44 2.81 11.24
CA PRO A 32 11.50 2.43 10.31
C PRO A 32 11.68 0.91 10.27
N ILE A 33 11.78 0.35 9.06
CA ILE A 33 12.12 -1.07 8.87
C ILE A 33 13.66 -1.18 8.90
N VAL A 34 14.19 -1.97 9.84
CA VAL A 34 15.64 -2.19 10.00
C VAL A 34 15.94 -3.68 9.89
N PRO A 35 16.84 -4.08 8.97
CA PRO A 35 17.53 -3.26 7.96
C PRO A 35 16.58 -2.76 6.87
N ALA A 36 16.90 -1.61 6.28
CA ALA A 36 16.11 -1.04 5.19
C ALA A 36 16.02 -2.04 4.02
N GLN A 37 14.81 -2.24 3.51
CA GLN A 37 14.60 -3.14 2.37
C GLN A 37 14.84 -2.38 1.06
N PRO A 38 15.58 -2.97 0.11
CA PRO A 38 15.82 -2.33 -1.17
C PRO A 38 14.50 -2.18 -1.95
N GLY A 39 14.28 -1.00 -2.51
CA GLY A 39 13.25 -0.80 -3.53
C GLY A 39 13.64 -1.47 -4.87
N LYS A 40 12.78 -1.37 -5.86
CA LYS A 40 13.01 -1.99 -7.19
C LYS A 40 14.19 -1.37 -7.97
N GLY A 41 14.77 -0.27 -7.51
CA GLY A 41 15.93 0.36 -8.15
C GLY A 41 15.63 1.12 -9.45
N ASP A 42 14.36 1.30 -9.80
CA ASP A 42 13.90 1.98 -11.02
C ASP A 42 13.60 3.49 -10.80
N GLY A 43 14.04 4.03 -9.67
CA GLY A 43 13.86 5.44 -9.29
C GLY A 43 12.45 5.80 -8.81
N ARG A 44 11.50 4.85 -8.80
CA ARG A 44 10.15 5.07 -8.29
C ARG A 44 10.08 4.79 -6.79
N ILE A 45 9.18 5.49 -6.13
CA ILE A 45 8.80 5.21 -4.74
C ILE A 45 7.84 4.04 -4.76
N GLU A 46 8.17 2.96 -4.08
CA GLU A 46 7.26 1.82 -3.95
C GLU A 46 6.43 1.96 -2.67
N VAL A 47 5.11 1.87 -2.83
CA VAL A 47 4.16 1.75 -1.73
C VAL A 47 3.54 0.37 -1.81
N VAL A 48 3.73 -0.42 -0.75
CA VAL A 48 3.16 -1.77 -0.65
C VAL A 48 2.11 -1.77 0.43
N GLU A 49 0.91 -2.24 0.10
CA GLU A 49 -0.12 -2.53 1.08
C GLU A 49 -0.13 -4.02 1.41
N ALA A 50 0.22 -4.35 2.64
CA ALA A 50 0.00 -5.68 3.19
C ALA A 50 -1.46 -5.80 3.62
N PHE A 51 -2.20 -6.72 3.01
CA PHE A 51 -3.65 -6.84 3.18
C PHE A 51 -4.11 -8.30 3.20
N GLY A 52 -5.39 -8.50 3.52
CA GLY A 52 -6.06 -9.79 3.33
C GLY A 52 -7.56 -9.63 3.16
N TYR A 53 -8.18 -10.43 2.29
CA TYR A 53 -9.63 -10.41 2.11
C TYR A 53 -10.41 -10.84 3.36
N ALA A 54 -9.79 -11.62 4.25
CA ALA A 54 -10.38 -11.99 5.54
C ALA A 54 -10.26 -10.89 6.60
N CYS A 55 -9.64 -9.75 6.29
CA CYS A 55 -9.43 -8.64 7.21
C CYS A 55 -10.54 -7.59 7.05
N GLY A 56 -11.36 -7.40 8.07
CA GLY A 56 -12.42 -6.39 8.07
C GLY A 56 -11.89 -4.96 7.98
N ALA A 57 -10.79 -4.64 8.67
CA ALA A 57 -10.15 -3.33 8.58
C ALA A 57 -9.62 -3.05 7.17
N CYS A 58 -9.10 -4.07 6.45
CA CYS A 58 -8.68 -3.93 5.06
C CYS A 58 -9.87 -3.61 4.14
N ALA A 59 -11.01 -4.27 4.36
CA ALA A 59 -12.23 -3.99 3.58
C ALA A 59 -12.72 -2.55 3.79
N THR A 60 -12.63 -2.03 5.02
CA THR A 60 -12.96 -0.62 5.32
C THR A 60 -11.95 0.35 4.71
N PHE A 61 -10.67 -0.04 4.65
CA PHE A 61 -9.59 0.78 4.11
C PHE A 61 -9.56 0.83 2.58
N GLU A 62 -9.97 -0.24 1.89
CA GLU A 62 -9.87 -0.36 0.42
C GLU A 62 -10.53 0.79 -0.37
N PRO A 63 -11.72 1.31 -0.04
CA PRO A 63 -12.28 2.47 -0.74
C PRO A 63 -11.34 3.68 -0.72
N HIS A 64 -10.69 3.95 0.41
CA HIS A 64 -9.73 5.04 0.57
C HIS A 64 -8.44 4.77 -0.23
N ALA A 65 -7.89 3.55 -0.13
CA ALA A 65 -6.71 3.14 -0.88
C ALA A 65 -6.96 3.23 -2.39
N ARG A 66 -8.13 2.82 -2.86
CA ARG A 66 -8.52 2.91 -4.27
C ARG A 66 -8.62 4.35 -4.75
N GLU A 67 -9.22 5.23 -3.95
CA GLU A 67 -9.33 6.64 -4.30
C GLU A 67 -7.94 7.30 -4.37
N TRP A 68 -7.09 7.05 -3.39
CA TRP A 68 -5.72 7.54 -3.41
C TRP A 68 -4.93 7.02 -4.64
N ARG A 69 -5.08 5.74 -5.03
CA ARG A 69 -4.41 5.17 -6.21
C ARG A 69 -4.71 5.92 -7.49
N LYS A 70 -5.91 6.51 -7.63
CA LYS A 70 -6.27 7.33 -8.81
C LYS A 70 -5.48 8.64 -8.88
N HIS A 71 -5.12 9.20 -7.72
CA HIS A 71 -4.50 10.53 -7.59
C HIS A 71 -3.02 10.48 -7.17
N LYS A 72 -2.45 9.28 -6.97
CA LYS A 72 -1.05 9.15 -6.55
C LYS A 72 -0.09 9.77 -7.57
N PRO A 73 1.08 10.30 -7.13
CA PRO A 73 2.10 10.81 -8.03
C PRO A 73 2.55 9.76 -9.07
N ALA A 74 2.91 10.22 -10.27
CA ALA A 74 3.33 9.30 -11.35
C ALA A 74 4.59 8.50 -11.00
N ASN A 75 5.48 9.05 -10.16
CA ASN A 75 6.68 8.37 -9.68
C ASN A 75 6.42 7.41 -8.51
N VAL A 76 5.16 7.22 -8.08
CA VAL A 76 4.79 6.26 -7.04
C VAL A 76 4.21 5.01 -7.67
N GLN A 77 4.77 3.86 -7.35
CA GLN A 77 4.22 2.55 -7.68
C GLN A 77 3.51 1.98 -6.46
N PHE A 78 2.23 1.62 -6.61
CA PHE A 78 1.47 0.92 -5.58
C PHE A 78 1.41 -0.57 -5.88
N THR A 79 1.62 -1.39 -4.87
CA THR A 79 1.60 -2.86 -4.98
C THR A 79 0.81 -3.45 -3.83
N LEU A 80 -0.07 -4.40 -4.12
CA LEU A 80 -0.81 -5.18 -3.12
C LEU A 80 -0.03 -6.44 -2.75
N LEU A 81 0.17 -6.67 -1.46
CA LEU A 81 0.82 -7.83 -0.87
C LEU A 81 -0.18 -8.61 -0.02
N PRO A 82 -0.85 -9.63 -0.57
CA PRO A 82 -1.75 -10.45 0.22
C PRO A 82 -0.96 -11.30 1.22
N VAL A 83 -1.27 -11.13 2.52
CA VAL A 83 -0.60 -11.88 3.58
C VAL A 83 -1.24 -13.27 3.79
N GLN A 84 -0.45 -14.20 4.34
CA GLN A 84 -0.79 -15.62 4.47
C GLN A 84 -0.64 -16.07 5.93
N PHE A 85 -1.37 -15.44 6.86
CA PHE A 85 -1.25 -15.72 8.29
C PHE A 85 -1.76 -17.12 8.68
N ASN A 86 -2.68 -17.68 7.89
CA ASN A 86 -3.24 -19.01 8.09
C ASN A 86 -3.75 -19.60 6.76
N PRO A 87 -4.20 -20.87 6.69
CA PRO A 87 -4.66 -21.48 5.45
C PRO A 87 -5.80 -20.73 4.72
N THR A 88 -6.73 -20.13 5.46
CA THR A 88 -7.80 -19.34 4.85
C THR A 88 -7.25 -18.09 4.17
N TRP A 89 -6.31 -17.42 4.80
CA TRP A 89 -5.65 -16.25 4.21
C TRP A 89 -4.78 -16.63 3.01
N GLU A 90 -4.09 -17.79 3.06
CA GLU A 90 -3.35 -18.31 1.91
C GLU A 90 -4.27 -18.59 0.72
N MET A 91 -5.45 -19.17 0.96
CA MET A 91 -6.46 -19.39 -0.08
C MET A 91 -6.85 -18.07 -0.76
N PHE A 92 -7.11 -17.01 0.02
CA PHE A 92 -7.44 -15.70 -0.52
C PHE A 92 -6.26 -15.03 -1.23
N ALA A 93 -5.04 -15.17 -0.72
CA ALA A 93 -3.83 -14.71 -1.40
C ALA A 93 -3.66 -15.40 -2.76
N ARG A 94 -3.94 -16.70 -2.84
CA ARG A 94 -3.94 -17.49 -4.06
C ARG A 94 -5.00 -16.97 -5.05
N ALA A 95 -6.21 -16.67 -4.58
CA ALA A 95 -7.27 -16.09 -5.39
C ALA A 95 -6.84 -14.74 -5.98
N TYR A 96 -6.23 -13.86 -5.18
CA TYR A 96 -5.68 -12.58 -5.66
C TYR A 96 -4.63 -12.76 -6.76
N TYR A 97 -3.63 -13.64 -6.54
CA TYR A 97 -2.57 -13.84 -7.53
C TYR A 97 -3.07 -14.53 -8.81
N ALA A 98 -4.08 -15.39 -8.71
CA ALA A 98 -4.75 -15.94 -9.88
C ALA A 98 -5.47 -14.86 -10.69
N ALA A 99 -6.23 -14.00 -10.03
CA ALA A 99 -6.87 -12.86 -10.67
C ALA A 99 -5.85 -11.89 -11.30
N ALA A 100 -4.71 -11.66 -10.63
CA ALA A 100 -3.62 -10.83 -11.15
C ALA A 100 -2.97 -11.45 -12.40
N ALA A 101 -2.74 -12.76 -12.39
CA ALA A 101 -2.21 -13.49 -13.55
C ALA A 101 -3.16 -13.44 -14.77
N LEU A 102 -4.46 -13.32 -14.52
CA LEU A 102 -5.50 -13.18 -15.54
C LEU A 102 -5.80 -11.73 -15.94
N GLY A 103 -5.17 -10.74 -15.30
CA GLY A 103 -5.37 -9.32 -15.57
C GLY A 103 -6.69 -8.73 -15.05
N ILE A 104 -7.36 -9.41 -14.12
CA ILE A 104 -8.68 -9.02 -13.57
C ILE A 104 -8.67 -8.69 -12.08
N ALA A 105 -7.49 -8.66 -11.45
CA ALA A 105 -7.38 -8.43 -10.01
C ALA A 105 -7.96 -7.08 -9.58
N GLU A 106 -7.57 -5.99 -10.25
CA GLU A 106 -8.01 -4.65 -9.86
C GLU A 106 -9.52 -4.46 -10.02
N GLN A 107 -10.07 -4.97 -11.13
CA GLN A 107 -11.52 -4.88 -11.42
C GLN A 107 -12.35 -5.65 -10.39
N GLY A 108 -11.88 -6.84 -9.98
CA GLY A 108 -12.60 -7.71 -9.05
C GLY A 108 -12.24 -7.53 -7.57
N HIS A 109 -11.31 -6.64 -7.23
CA HIS A 109 -10.77 -6.51 -5.88
C HIS A 109 -11.87 -6.16 -4.84
N GLN A 110 -12.62 -5.09 -5.09
CA GLN A 110 -13.72 -4.69 -4.22
C GLN A 110 -14.81 -5.76 -4.16
N ALA A 111 -15.15 -6.36 -5.31
CA ALA A 111 -16.19 -7.38 -5.35
C ALA A 111 -15.84 -8.62 -4.50
N LEU A 112 -14.55 -8.99 -4.46
CA LEU A 112 -14.11 -10.07 -3.59
C LEU A 112 -14.16 -9.68 -2.12
N PHE A 113 -13.76 -8.45 -1.75
CA PHE A 113 -13.97 -7.95 -0.38
C PHE A 113 -15.44 -8.00 0.02
N ASP A 114 -16.34 -7.51 -0.82
CA ASP A 114 -17.80 -7.51 -0.54
C ASP A 114 -18.33 -8.94 -0.39
N ALA A 115 -17.89 -9.86 -1.25
CA ALA A 115 -18.31 -11.26 -1.19
C ALA A 115 -17.82 -11.97 0.08
N VAL A 116 -16.62 -11.63 0.57
CA VAL A 116 -16.02 -12.22 1.78
C VAL A 116 -16.57 -11.56 3.04
N GLN A 117 -16.54 -10.23 3.13
CA GLN A 117 -16.81 -9.50 4.37
C GLN A 117 -18.29 -9.21 4.58
N VAL A 118 -19.02 -8.86 3.51
CA VAL A 118 -20.42 -8.46 3.60
C VAL A 118 -21.32 -9.66 3.35
N LYS A 119 -21.19 -10.29 2.17
CA LYS A 119 -22.07 -11.40 1.76
C LYS A 119 -21.71 -12.73 2.43
N ARG A 120 -20.45 -12.86 2.92
CA ARG A 120 -19.91 -14.08 3.52
C ARG A 120 -20.10 -15.34 2.65
N SER A 121 -20.03 -15.14 1.34
CA SER A 121 -20.36 -16.16 0.32
C SER A 121 -19.15 -16.88 -0.25
N VAL A 122 -17.92 -16.51 0.13
CA VAL A 122 -16.69 -17.11 -0.39
C VAL A 122 -15.97 -17.89 0.71
N ARG A 123 -15.88 -19.20 0.53
CA ARG A 123 -15.19 -20.12 1.44
C ARG A 123 -14.16 -20.99 0.72
N THR A 124 -14.22 -21.02 -0.60
CA THR A 124 -13.38 -21.84 -1.47
C THR A 124 -12.88 -21.04 -2.67
N LEU A 125 -11.86 -21.56 -3.36
CA LEU A 125 -11.40 -20.98 -4.64
C LEU A 125 -12.49 -21.03 -5.72
N ALA A 126 -13.37 -22.06 -5.68
CA ALA A 126 -14.50 -22.13 -6.59
C ALA A 126 -15.53 -21.01 -6.36
N ASP A 127 -15.73 -20.60 -5.11
CA ASP A 127 -16.60 -19.45 -4.81
C ASP A 127 -15.94 -18.14 -5.26
N ALA A 128 -14.63 -17.99 -5.06
CA ALA A 128 -13.88 -16.85 -5.60
C ALA A 128 -13.96 -16.80 -7.14
N ALA A 129 -13.87 -17.94 -7.81
CA ALA A 129 -14.04 -18.02 -9.27
C ALA A 129 -15.38 -17.46 -9.74
N LYS A 130 -16.48 -17.72 -9.01
CA LYS A 130 -17.81 -17.15 -9.31
C LYS A 130 -17.82 -15.62 -9.21
N VAL A 131 -17.10 -15.06 -8.22
CA VAL A 131 -16.98 -13.60 -8.09
C VAL A 131 -16.23 -13.01 -9.27
N TYR A 132 -15.14 -13.65 -9.72
CA TYR A 132 -14.34 -13.15 -10.83
C TYR A 132 -14.93 -13.43 -12.22
N ALA A 133 -15.92 -14.32 -12.35
CA ALA A 133 -16.55 -14.68 -13.63
C ALA A 133 -17.16 -13.45 -14.37
N GLN A 134 -17.67 -12.46 -13.64
CA GLN A 134 -18.22 -11.23 -14.20
C GLN A 134 -17.18 -10.32 -14.89
N TYR A 135 -15.88 -10.63 -14.75
CA TYR A 135 -14.78 -9.87 -15.34
C TYR A 135 -14.18 -10.57 -16.58
N GLY A 136 -14.97 -11.40 -17.26
CA GLY A 136 -14.61 -11.96 -18.56
C GLY A 136 -13.68 -13.17 -18.51
N LYS A 137 -13.61 -13.87 -17.37
CA LYS A 137 -12.87 -15.14 -17.24
C LYS A 137 -13.78 -16.24 -16.76
N THR A 138 -13.60 -17.46 -17.31
CA THR A 138 -14.38 -18.61 -16.85
C THR A 138 -13.87 -19.12 -15.50
N ALA A 139 -14.72 -19.88 -14.79
CA ALA A 139 -14.32 -20.53 -13.54
C ALA A 139 -13.14 -21.49 -13.74
N GLU A 140 -13.13 -22.22 -14.86
CA GLU A 140 -12.04 -23.14 -15.22
C GLU A 140 -10.72 -22.39 -15.42
N GLN A 141 -10.73 -21.24 -16.15
CA GLN A 141 -9.55 -20.41 -16.34
C GLN A 141 -9.01 -19.90 -15.00
N PHE A 142 -9.91 -19.44 -14.13
CA PHE A 142 -9.53 -18.97 -12.81
C PHE A 142 -8.91 -20.07 -11.96
N LEU A 143 -9.56 -21.23 -11.87
CA LEU A 143 -9.07 -22.38 -11.11
C LEU A 143 -7.75 -22.93 -11.67
N ALA A 144 -7.60 -22.99 -12.98
CA ALA A 144 -6.32 -23.34 -13.62
C ALA A 144 -5.20 -22.35 -13.22
N ALA A 145 -5.49 -21.04 -13.21
CA ALA A 145 -4.54 -20.01 -12.79
C ALA A 145 -4.12 -20.20 -11.33
N THR A 146 -5.04 -20.58 -10.42
CA THR A 146 -4.70 -20.83 -9.00
C THR A 146 -3.64 -21.91 -8.81
N ASN A 147 -3.57 -22.88 -9.72
CA ASN A 147 -2.65 -23.99 -9.70
C ASN A 147 -1.37 -23.76 -10.52
N SER A 148 -1.24 -22.59 -11.14
CA SER A 148 -0.07 -22.30 -11.98
C SER A 148 1.20 -22.14 -11.16
N PHE A 149 2.34 -22.48 -11.78
CA PHE A 149 3.67 -22.26 -11.20
C PHE A 149 3.88 -20.79 -10.81
N GLY A 150 3.43 -19.84 -11.68
CA GLY A 150 3.57 -18.41 -11.44
C GLY A 150 2.86 -17.96 -10.16
N VAL A 151 1.64 -18.43 -9.92
CA VAL A 151 0.89 -18.12 -8.68
C VAL A 151 1.59 -18.76 -7.48
N GLY A 152 2.07 -19.98 -7.58
CA GLY A 152 2.85 -20.63 -6.51
C GLY A 152 4.12 -19.84 -6.16
N ALA A 153 4.85 -19.35 -7.17
CA ALA A 153 6.04 -18.53 -6.97
C ALA A 153 5.72 -17.20 -6.29
N LYS A 154 4.63 -16.51 -6.69
CA LYS A 154 4.16 -15.26 -6.06
C LYS A 154 3.76 -15.46 -4.59
N LEU A 155 3.07 -16.55 -4.26
CA LEU A 155 2.74 -16.89 -2.88
C LEU A 155 3.99 -17.09 -2.02
N LYS A 156 4.98 -17.85 -2.52
CA LYS A 156 6.26 -18.03 -1.82
C LYS A 156 6.98 -16.71 -1.62
N GLN A 157 7.05 -15.87 -2.65
CA GLN A 157 7.65 -14.54 -2.57
C GLN A 157 6.95 -13.68 -1.52
N ALA A 158 5.62 -13.59 -1.53
CA ALA A 158 4.85 -12.82 -0.56
C ALA A 158 5.11 -13.30 0.88
N LYS A 159 5.14 -14.61 1.10
CA LYS A 159 5.43 -15.20 2.40
C LYS A 159 6.81 -14.82 2.94
N LEU A 160 7.81 -14.63 2.07
CA LEU A 160 9.14 -14.15 2.44
C LEU A 160 9.19 -12.64 2.70
N MET A 161 8.33 -11.86 2.03
CA MET A 161 8.33 -10.40 2.18
C MET A 161 7.65 -9.94 3.48
N VAL A 162 6.64 -10.65 3.97
CA VAL A 162 5.91 -10.31 5.20
C VAL A 162 6.85 -10.09 6.40
N PRO A 163 7.73 -11.03 6.79
CA PRO A 163 8.67 -10.81 7.89
C PRO A 163 9.75 -9.76 7.56
N ARG A 164 10.17 -9.65 6.30
CA ARG A 164 11.16 -8.62 5.88
C ARG A 164 10.61 -7.22 6.04
N TYR A 165 9.32 -7.02 5.81
CA TYR A 165 8.63 -5.75 6.02
C TYR A 165 8.12 -5.59 7.45
N GLN A 166 8.42 -6.52 8.35
CA GLN A 166 7.99 -6.50 9.75
C GLN A 166 6.47 -6.32 9.88
N VAL A 167 5.71 -6.99 9.00
CA VAL A 167 4.24 -6.91 9.00
C VAL A 167 3.68 -7.82 10.08
N GLU A 168 3.11 -7.23 11.12
CA GLU A 168 2.48 -7.93 12.24
C GLU A 168 0.95 -7.96 12.15
N GLY A 169 0.37 -7.06 11.34
CA GLY A 169 -1.08 -6.94 11.14
C GLY A 169 -1.42 -6.31 9.80
N THR A 170 -2.73 -6.22 9.52
CA THR A 170 -3.25 -5.62 8.29
C THR A 170 -4.43 -4.68 8.56
N PRO A 171 -4.63 -3.63 7.77
CA PRO A 171 -3.73 -3.19 6.70
C PRO A 171 -2.43 -2.59 7.24
N THR A 172 -1.32 -2.80 6.53
CA THR A 172 -0.04 -2.14 6.80
C THR A 172 0.49 -1.55 5.50
N LEU A 173 0.86 -0.28 5.51
CA LEU A 173 1.50 0.38 4.38
C LEU A 173 3.00 0.43 4.58
N ILE A 174 3.74 -0.09 3.61
CA ILE A 174 5.19 -0.08 3.56
C ILE A 174 5.60 0.89 2.45
N VAL A 175 6.48 1.84 2.76
CA VAL A 175 7.01 2.78 1.79
C VAL A 175 8.51 2.53 1.65
N ALA A 176 8.92 2.08 0.48
CA ALA A 176 10.33 1.91 0.15
C ALA A 176 10.85 3.19 -0.50
N GLY A 177 11.82 3.85 0.16
CA GLY A 177 12.39 5.09 -0.32
C GLY A 177 12.96 5.94 0.82
N ARG A 178 13.23 7.20 0.51
CA ARG A 178 13.75 8.17 1.49
C ARG A 178 12.62 8.62 2.43
N SER A 179 12.98 9.04 3.63
CA SER A 179 12.04 9.52 4.66
C SER A 179 11.15 10.69 4.20
N ASP A 180 11.69 11.57 3.34
CA ASP A 180 10.95 12.67 2.71
C ASP A 180 9.82 12.17 1.79
N ALA A 181 10.03 11.05 1.08
CA ALA A 181 9.00 10.40 0.26
C ALA A 181 7.85 9.85 1.11
N LEU A 182 8.14 9.24 2.25
CA LEU A 182 7.13 8.75 3.20
C LEU A 182 6.23 9.89 3.69
N VAL A 183 6.83 11.01 4.12
CA VAL A 183 6.08 12.18 4.60
C VAL A 183 5.18 12.75 3.51
N ALA A 184 5.67 12.83 2.26
CA ALA A 184 4.86 13.31 1.12
C ALA A 184 3.64 12.41 0.86
N ILE A 185 3.82 11.09 0.91
CA ILE A 185 2.75 10.12 0.72
C ILE A 185 1.72 10.22 1.84
N ILE A 186 2.13 10.26 3.10
CA ILE A 186 1.22 10.39 4.24
C ILE A 186 0.41 11.70 4.15
N ARG A 187 1.04 12.81 3.79
CA ARG A 187 0.33 14.09 3.58
C ARG A 187 -0.75 13.97 2.51
N GLN A 188 -0.44 13.35 1.39
CA GLN A 188 -1.40 13.17 0.31
C GLN A 188 -2.58 12.28 0.72
N TRP A 189 -2.35 11.23 1.51
CA TRP A 189 -3.41 10.39 2.07
C TRP A 189 -4.38 11.19 2.93
N ILE A 190 -3.87 12.04 3.83
CA ILE A 190 -4.69 12.85 4.75
C ILE A 190 -5.52 13.90 4.01
N THR A 191 -5.08 14.38 2.86
CA THR A 191 -5.82 15.39 2.09
C THR A 191 -6.90 14.81 1.18
N HIS A 192 -6.94 13.47 0.99
CA HIS A 192 -7.85 12.79 0.06
C HIS A 192 -8.76 11.77 0.75
N VAL A 193 -8.68 11.67 2.08
CA VAL A 193 -9.55 10.88 2.97
C VAL A 193 -10.35 11.83 3.85
#